data_4a7175c1dbe6ce66eda7e7ee004a0d1f
#
_entry.id   4a7175c1dbe6ce66eda7e7ee004a0d1f
#
_cell.length_a   1.000
_cell.length_b   1.000
_cell.length_c   1.000
_cell.angle_alpha   90.00
_cell.angle_beta   90.00
_cell.angle_gamma   90.00
#
_symmetry.space_group_name_H-M   'P 1'
#
loop_
_entity.id
_entity.type
_entity.pdbx_description
1 polymer ?
#
loop_
_entity_poly.entity_id
_entity_poly.type
_entity_poly.pdbx_seq_one_letter_code
_entity_poly.pdbx_strand_id
1 'polypeptide(L)'
;WGSIANSYGMVSIIIQLTMAVAGYAVGTWIAPRWHRTHSLTAAEYITGRLGVKTQKTYTYIFLAVSVFTTGSFLYPVAKIVEVTTGIPLTTAIFALGAFSMVYVALGGLRGVVVTDVLQFVILFAAVVIAVPLAFDKIGGVGTFFEKVPEGFFELFEGEYTPGFVIAFAIYNMFFLGGNWAYVQRYTSVKTERDSRKTGWLFGVLYTISPILWMLIPMIYRVYNPSLSGLENEGAYLLMCKEAMPDGLLGLMLGGMIFATA
;
A
#
# COMPACT_ATOMS: atom_id res chain seq x y z
N TRP A 1 -7.57 0.14 -4.54
CA TRP A 1 -7.61 1.62 -4.44
C TRP A 1 -7.69 2.26 -5.83
N GLY A 2 -7.09 1.66 -6.86
CA GLY A 2 -7.19 2.15 -8.24
C GLY A 2 -8.63 2.24 -8.76
N SER A 3 -9.48 1.31 -8.39
CA SER A 3 -10.91 1.32 -8.73
C SER A 3 -11.63 2.53 -8.13
N ILE A 4 -11.36 2.85 -6.87
CA ILE A 4 -11.95 4.04 -6.21
C ILE A 4 -11.45 5.32 -6.87
N ALA A 5 -10.17 5.40 -7.24
CA ALA A 5 -9.62 6.57 -7.92
C ALA A 5 -10.21 6.77 -9.32
N ASN A 6 -10.44 5.69 -10.05
CA ASN A 6 -11.10 5.74 -11.36
C ASN A 6 -12.59 6.12 -11.26
N SER A 7 -13.31 5.66 -10.22
CA SER A 7 -14.74 5.89 -10.06
C SER A 7 -15.08 7.20 -9.36
N TYR A 8 -14.34 7.55 -8.29
CA TYR A 8 -14.66 8.63 -7.34
C TYR A 8 -13.56 9.70 -7.23
N GLY A 9 -12.52 9.62 -8.05
CA GLY A 9 -11.48 10.65 -8.13
C GLY A 9 -10.84 11.03 -6.80
N MET A 10 -11.08 12.28 -6.35
CA MET A 10 -10.46 12.87 -5.16
C MET A 10 -10.76 12.12 -3.86
N VAL A 11 -11.90 11.47 -3.74
CA VAL A 11 -12.25 10.62 -2.60
C VAL A 11 -11.16 9.59 -2.30
N SER A 12 -10.57 9.00 -3.35
CA SER A 12 -9.50 8.00 -3.18
C SER A 12 -8.27 8.58 -2.50
N ILE A 13 -7.90 9.81 -2.83
CA ILE A 13 -6.78 10.53 -2.22
C ILE A 13 -7.09 10.82 -0.74
N ILE A 14 -8.29 11.31 -0.45
CA ILE A 14 -8.71 11.60 0.94
C ILE A 14 -8.66 10.34 1.81
N ILE A 15 -9.16 9.22 1.31
CA ILE A 15 -9.09 7.94 2.04
C ILE A 15 -7.63 7.55 2.31
N GLN A 16 -6.75 7.68 1.35
CA GLN A 16 -5.33 7.35 1.52
C GLN A 16 -4.62 8.32 2.48
N LEU A 17 -4.99 9.59 2.49
CA LEU A 17 -4.46 10.57 3.44
C LEU A 17 -4.80 10.25 4.91
N THR A 18 -5.84 9.44 5.18
CA THR A 18 -6.11 8.94 6.53
C THR A 18 -4.95 8.10 7.08
N MET A 19 -4.24 7.37 6.22
CA MET A 19 -3.00 6.65 6.59
C MET A 19 -1.87 7.62 6.97
N ALA A 20 -1.76 8.77 6.30
CA ALA A 20 -0.77 9.80 6.68
C ALA A 20 -1.08 10.34 8.09
N VAL A 21 -2.33 10.69 8.35
CA VAL A 21 -2.80 11.15 9.68
C VAL A 21 -2.49 10.08 10.74
N ALA A 22 -2.81 8.82 10.44
CA ALA A 22 -2.50 7.69 11.31
C ALA A 22 -0.99 7.56 11.57
N GLY A 23 -0.15 7.71 10.53
CA GLY A 23 1.32 7.68 10.64
C GLY A 23 1.86 8.75 11.59
N TYR A 24 1.39 9.99 11.47
CA TYR A 24 1.76 11.07 12.39
C TYR A 24 1.30 10.80 13.83
N ALA A 25 0.07 10.33 14.01
CA ALA A 25 -0.47 9.99 15.32
C ALA A 25 0.30 8.84 15.96
N VAL A 26 0.54 7.77 15.23
CA VAL A 26 1.31 6.61 15.71
C VAL A 26 2.75 7.00 16.02
N GLY A 27 3.41 7.75 15.13
CA GLY A 27 4.78 8.23 15.36
C GLY A 27 4.90 9.12 16.60
N THR A 28 3.87 9.92 16.88
CA THR A 28 3.89 10.82 18.05
C THR A 28 3.59 10.08 19.35
N TRP A 29 2.59 9.19 19.37
CA TRP A 29 2.06 8.66 20.62
C TRP A 29 2.29 7.17 20.82
N ILE A 30 2.26 6.34 19.79
CA ILE A 30 2.25 4.88 19.91
C ILE A 30 3.64 4.28 19.73
N ALA A 31 4.35 4.64 18.65
CA ALA A 31 5.66 4.08 18.33
C ALA A 31 6.69 4.22 19.46
N PRO A 32 6.83 5.40 20.13
CA PRO A 32 7.73 5.55 21.27
C PRO A 32 7.35 4.62 22.44
N ARG A 33 6.05 4.39 22.67
CA ARG A 33 5.58 3.49 23.72
C ARG A 33 5.92 2.04 23.42
N TRP A 34 5.77 1.60 22.17
CA TRP A 34 6.23 0.28 21.75
C TRP A 34 7.72 0.08 21.95
N HIS A 35 8.54 1.06 21.58
CA HIS A 35 9.98 0.98 21.79
C HIS A 35 10.36 0.79 23.26
N ARG A 36 9.65 1.44 24.17
CA ARG A 36 9.87 1.30 25.63
C ARG A 36 9.50 -0.09 26.18
N THR A 37 8.72 -0.88 25.46
CA THR A 37 8.38 -2.24 25.93
C THR A 37 9.56 -3.20 25.87
N HIS A 38 10.56 -2.90 25.03
CA HIS A 38 11.72 -3.77 24.71
C HIS A 38 11.32 -5.16 24.25
N SER A 39 10.07 -5.38 23.84
CA SER A 39 9.57 -6.67 23.36
C SER A 39 10.02 -6.93 21.93
N LEU A 40 10.59 -8.11 21.69
CA LEU A 40 11.05 -8.53 20.37
C LEU A 40 9.91 -9.09 19.50
N THR A 41 8.83 -9.53 20.15
CA THR A 41 7.65 -10.09 19.46
C THR A 41 6.36 -9.68 20.16
N ALA A 42 5.24 -9.66 19.40
CA ALA A 42 3.91 -9.47 19.98
C ALA A 42 3.59 -10.52 21.04
N ALA A 43 4.00 -11.77 20.78
CA ALA A 43 3.81 -12.88 21.72
C ALA A 43 4.49 -12.64 23.07
N GLU A 44 5.74 -12.13 23.05
CA GLU A 44 6.48 -11.79 24.27
C GLU A 44 5.76 -10.68 25.07
N TYR A 45 5.35 -9.61 24.39
CA TYR A 45 4.59 -8.53 25.02
C TYR A 45 3.30 -9.03 25.69
N ILE A 46 2.53 -9.85 24.96
CA ILE A 46 1.26 -10.41 25.49
C ILE A 46 1.54 -11.34 26.65
N THR A 47 2.57 -12.19 26.56
CA THR A 47 2.96 -13.08 27.67
C THR A 47 3.26 -12.32 28.94
N GLY A 48 4.07 -11.27 28.83
CA GLY A 48 4.47 -10.46 30.00
C GLY A 48 3.32 -9.70 30.64
N ARG A 49 2.29 -9.30 29.84
CA ARG A 49 1.21 -8.46 30.35
C ARG A 49 -0.08 -9.21 30.64
N LEU A 50 -0.42 -10.24 29.87
CA LEU A 50 -1.71 -10.93 29.92
C LEU A 50 -1.57 -12.44 30.17
N GLY A 51 -0.36 -12.95 30.26
CA GLY A 51 -0.04 -14.33 30.55
C GLY A 51 -0.09 -15.27 29.35
N VAL A 52 0.45 -16.48 29.55
CA VAL A 52 0.69 -17.49 28.50
C VAL A 52 -0.61 -18.00 27.86
N LYS A 53 -1.71 -18.10 28.60
CA LYS A 53 -2.99 -18.57 28.03
C LYS A 53 -3.50 -17.61 26.96
N THR A 54 -3.50 -16.31 27.26
CA THR A 54 -3.91 -15.26 26.32
C THR A 54 -2.97 -15.21 25.12
N GLN A 55 -1.66 -15.35 25.34
CA GLN A 55 -0.68 -15.38 24.25
C GLN A 55 -0.93 -16.55 23.28
N LYS A 56 -1.20 -17.76 23.78
CA LYS A 56 -1.52 -18.92 22.93
C LYS A 56 -2.77 -18.67 22.09
N THR A 57 -3.84 -18.18 22.68
CA THR A 57 -5.07 -17.85 21.97
C THR A 57 -4.82 -16.80 20.88
N TYR A 58 -4.12 -15.72 21.22
CA TYR A 58 -3.72 -14.69 20.24
C TYR A 58 -2.91 -15.29 19.07
N THR A 59 -1.93 -16.12 19.38
CA THR A 59 -1.06 -16.73 18.36
C THR A 59 -1.85 -17.59 17.38
N TYR A 60 -2.77 -18.44 17.87
CA TYR A 60 -3.60 -19.26 16.98
C TYR A 60 -4.52 -18.42 16.10
N ILE A 61 -5.19 -17.40 16.67
CA ILE A 61 -6.02 -16.49 15.89
C ILE A 61 -5.19 -15.75 14.86
N PHE A 62 -4.03 -15.24 15.26
CA PHE A 62 -3.12 -14.51 14.36
C PHE A 62 -2.62 -15.40 13.20
N LEU A 63 -2.24 -16.65 13.48
CA LEU A 63 -1.84 -17.61 12.45
C LEU A 63 -2.98 -17.88 11.45
N ALA A 64 -4.19 -18.13 11.96
CA ALA A 64 -5.34 -18.33 11.08
C ALA A 64 -5.61 -17.12 10.20
N VAL A 65 -5.62 -15.91 10.76
CA VAL A 65 -5.83 -14.66 10.01
C VAL A 65 -4.70 -14.39 9.02
N SER A 66 -3.45 -14.69 9.38
CA SER A 66 -2.29 -14.44 8.52
C SER A 66 -2.30 -15.25 7.23
N VAL A 67 -2.87 -16.46 7.23
CA VAL A 67 -3.04 -17.26 6.00
C VAL A 67 -3.91 -16.52 4.99
N PHE A 68 -5.05 -15.98 5.43
CA PHE A 68 -5.96 -15.23 4.56
C PHE A 68 -5.35 -13.90 4.11
N THR A 69 -4.69 -13.17 5.01
CA THR A 69 -4.07 -11.88 4.66
C THR A 69 -2.91 -12.06 3.68
N THR A 70 -2.08 -13.07 3.85
CA THR A 70 -1.01 -13.38 2.90
C THR A 70 -1.57 -13.72 1.52
N GLY A 71 -2.62 -14.54 1.45
CA GLY A 71 -3.31 -14.82 0.19
C GLY A 71 -3.87 -13.56 -0.48
N SER A 72 -4.45 -12.66 0.31
CA SER A 72 -4.99 -11.39 -0.21
C SER A 72 -3.92 -10.46 -0.79
N PHE A 73 -2.69 -10.51 -0.30
CA PHE A 73 -1.57 -9.74 -0.87
C PHE A 73 -0.93 -10.43 -2.08
N LEU A 74 -0.78 -11.75 -2.06
CA LEU A 74 -0.17 -12.49 -3.17
C LEU A 74 -1.06 -12.52 -4.42
N TYR A 75 -2.37 -12.63 -4.25
CA TYR A 75 -3.33 -12.77 -5.36
C TYR A 75 -3.25 -11.64 -6.39
N PRO A 76 -3.32 -10.34 -6.02
CA PRO A 76 -3.26 -9.26 -6.99
C PRO A 76 -1.96 -9.24 -7.79
N VAL A 77 -0.84 -9.57 -7.14
CA VAL A 77 0.48 -9.59 -7.79
C VAL A 77 0.62 -10.78 -8.73
N ALA A 78 0.17 -11.96 -8.30
CA ALA A 78 0.13 -13.12 -9.17
C ALA A 78 -0.79 -12.92 -10.38
N LYS A 79 -1.88 -12.16 -10.22
CA LYS A 79 -2.76 -11.77 -11.33
C LYS A 79 -2.06 -10.85 -12.33
N ILE A 80 -1.24 -9.91 -11.85
CA ILE A 80 -0.40 -9.08 -12.72
C ILE A 80 0.57 -9.97 -13.53
N VAL A 81 1.25 -10.92 -12.87
CA VAL A 81 2.15 -11.87 -13.54
C VAL A 81 1.40 -12.68 -14.60
N GLU A 82 0.24 -13.23 -14.27
CA GLU A 82 -0.59 -13.98 -15.23
C GLU A 82 -0.92 -13.15 -16.47
N VAL A 83 -1.43 -11.93 -16.28
CA VAL A 83 -1.85 -11.06 -17.38
C VAL A 83 -0.68 -10.60 -18.25
N THR A 84 0.49 -10.40 -17.65
CA THR A 84 1.67 -9.88 -18.37
C THR A 84 2.53 -10.96 -19.02
N THR A 85 2.63 -12.13 -18.41
CA THR A 85 3.54 -13.20 -18.87
C THR A 85 2.82 -14.43 -19.45
N GLY A 86 1.52 -14.58 -19.20
CA GLY A 86 0.76 -15.78 -19.55
C GLY A 86 0.98 -16.98 -18.62
N ILE A 87 1.77 -16.82 -17.54
CA ILE A 87 1.96 -17.88 -16.53
C ILE A 87 0.65 -18.10 -15.77
N PRO A 88 0.17 -19.33 -15.59
CA PRO A 88 -1.07 -19.60 -14.86
C PRO A 88 -1.03 -19.03 -13.44
N LEU A 89 -2.15 -18.43 -13.01
CA LEU A 89 -2.30 -17.77 -11.70
C LEU A 89 -1.78 -18.61 -10.53
N THR A 90 -2.15 -19.90 -10.50
CA THR A 90 -1.72 -20.83 -9.45
C THR A 90 -0.20 -20.98 -9.40
N THR A 91 0.45 -21.14 -10.57
CA THR A 91 1.90 -21.24 -10.69
C THR A 91 2.57 -19.94 -10.21
N ALA A 92 2.03 -18.79 -10.60
CA ALA A 92 2.53 -17.49 -10.17
C ALA A 92 2.44 -17.31 -8.64
N ILE A 93 1.31 -17.70 -8.01
CA ILE A 93 1.16 -17.64 -6.55
C ILE A 93 2.22 -18.48 -5.84
N PHE A 94 2.42 -19.75 -6.26
CA PHE A 94 3.41 -20.63 -5.65
C PHE A 94 4.85 -20.15 -5.88
N ALA A 95 5.16 -19.67 -7.08
CA ALA A 95 6.50 -19.15 -7.39
C ALA A 95 6.83 -17.91 -6.57
N LEU A 96 5.91 -16.93 -6.50
CA LEU A 96 6.07 -15.72 -5.70
C LEU A 96 6.17 -16.04 -4.21
N GLY A 97 5.31 -16.91 -3.69
CA GLY A 97 5.36 -17.34 -2.29
C GLY A 97 6.65 -18.05 -1.92
N ALA A 98 7.13 -18.98 -2.76
CA ALA A 98 8.40 -19.67 -2.55
C ALA A 98 9.58 -18.68 -2.60
N PHE A 99 9.60 -17.79 -3.58
CA PHE A 99 10.63 -16.76 -3.69
C PHE A 99 10.66 -15.86 -2.45
N SER A 100 9.50 -15.39 -1.99
CA SER A 100 9.36 -14.56 -0.79
C SER A 100 9.88 -15.29 0.45
N MET A 101 9.52 -16.57 0.64
CA MET A 101 10.00 -17.36 1.77
C MET A 101 11.53 -17.48 1.77
N VAL A 102 12.14 -17.79 0.63
CA VAL A 102 13.60 -17.93 0.52
C VAL A 102 14.30 -16.59 0.80
N TYR A 103 13.84 -15.54 0.17
CA TYR A 103 14.41 -14.21 0.30
C TYR A 103 14.33 -13.68 1.75
N VAL A 104 13.17 -13.84 2.40
CA VAL A 104 12.97 -13.40 3.80
C VAL A 104 13.79 -14.27 4.76
N ALA A 105 13.87 -15.58 4.52
CA ALA A 105 14.68 -16.48 5.34
C ALA A 105 16.18 -16.16 5.29
N LEU A 106 16.68 -15.76 4.11
CA LEU A 106 18.08 -15.38 3.95
C LEU A 106 18.40 -13.96 4.43
N GLY A 107 17.52 -13.01 4.15
CA GLY A 107 17.74 -11.59 4.42
C GLY A 107 17.30 -11.12 5.80
N GLY A 108 16.35 -11.83 6.42
CA GLY A 108 15.71 -11.40 7.66
C GLY A 108 15.12 -10.00 7.55
N LEU A 109 14.80 -9.38 8.69
CA LEU A 109 14.23 -8.02 8.73
C LEU A 109 15.12 -6.96 8.05
N ARG A 110 16.44 -7.10 8.17
CA ARG A 110 17.38 -6.14 7.57
C ARG A 110 17.36 -6.22 6.04
N GLY A 111 17.34 -7.42 5.50
CA GLY A 111 17.23 -7.64 4.05
C GLY A 111 15.92 -7.06 3.51
N VAL A 112 14.79 -7.35 4.18
CA VAL A 112 13.48 -6.82 3.82
C VAL A 112 13.47 -5.29 3.79
N VAL A 113 13.96 -4.62 4.85
CA VAL A 113 13.98 -3.14 4.90
C VAL A 113 14.84 -2.53 3.79
N VAL A 114 15.99 -3.13 3.46
CA VAL A 114 16.84 -2.63 2.37
C VAL A 114 16.15 -2.77 1.02
N THR A 115 15.53 -3.90 0.76
CA THR A 115 14.78 -4.11 -0.49
C THR A 115 13.52 -3.24 -0.56
N ASP A 116 12.79 -3.05 0.54
CA ASP A 116 11.64 -2.12 0.61
C ASP A 116 12.04 -0.70 0.17
N VAL A 117 13.20 -0.21 0.64
CA VAL A 117 13.69 1.12 0.24
C VAL A 117 14.02 1.19 -1.25
N LEU A 118 14.72 0.18 -1.79
CA LEU A 118 15.04 0.13 -3.22
C LEU A 118 13.77 0.06 -4.09
N GLN A 119 12.82 -0.76 -3.71
CA GLN A 119 11.53 -0.90 -4.38
C GLN A 119 10.73 0.39 -4.34
N PHE A 120 10.69 1.06 -3.19
CA PHE A 120 10.04 2.37 -3.06
C PHE A 120 10.66 3.39 -4.02
N VAL A 121 11.98 3.47 -4.09
CA VAL A 121 12.67 4.40 -5.00
C VAL A 121 12.34 4.11 -6.46
N ILE A 122 12.37 2.83 -6.86
CA ILE A 122 12.05 2.41 -8.23
C ILE A 122 10.60 2.74 -8.58
N LEU A 123 9.66 2.35 -7.71
CA LEU A 123 8.23 2.59 -7.93
C LEU A 123 7.89 4.08 -7.93
N PHE A 124 8.46 4.84 -7.01
CA PHE A 124 8.23 6.28 -6.93
C PHE A 124 8.77 7.00 -8.18
N ALA A 125 9.97 6.65 -8.62
CA ALA A 125 10.54 7.17 -9.86
C ALA A 125 9.69 6.80 -11.08
N ALA A 126 9.23 5.56 -11.18
CA ALA A 126 8.37 5.11 -12.26
C ALA A 126 7.06 5.91 -12.32
N VAL A 127 6.43 6.17 -11.17
CA VAL A 127 5.19 6.96 -11.09
C VAL A 127 5.41 8.42 -11.44
N VAL A 128 6.50 9.03 -10.97
CA VAL A 128 6.86 10.42 -11.32
C VAL A 128 7.02 10.58 -12.83
N ILE A 129 7.53 9.54 -13.52
CA ILE A 129 7.64 9.54 -14.99
C ILE A 129 6.29 9.19 -15.64
N ALA A 130 5.52 8.27 -15.08
CA ALA A 130 4.25 7.82 -15.64
C ALA A 130 3.19 8.92 -15.67
N VAL A 131 3.12 9.77 -14.64
CA VAL A 131 2.10 10.82 -14.53
C VAL A 131 2.16 11.82 -15.70
N PRO A 132 3.31 12.43 -16.05
CA PRO A 132 3.40 13.30 -17.23
C PRO A 132 3.05 12.58 -18.54
N LEU A 133 3.50 11.33 -18.72
CA LEU A 133 3.20 10.54 -19.91
C LEU A 133 1.70 10.22 -20.01
N ALA A 134 1.05 9.95 -18.88
CA ALA A 134 -0.39 9.73 -18.83
C ALA A 134 -1.18 11.00 -19.19
N PHE A 135 -0.76 12.17 -18.72
CA PHE A 135 -1.35 13.44 -19.11
C PHE A 135 -1.16 13.72 -20.61
N ASP A 136 0.03 13.49 -21.16
CA ASP A 136 0.30 13.66 -22.58
C ASP A 136 -0.62 12.79 -23.44
N LYS A 137 -0.86 11.54 -23.00
CA LYS A 137 -1.74 10.59 -23.70
C LYS A 137 -3.18 11.06 -23.84
N ILE A 138 -3.69 11.87 -22.91
CA ILE A 138 -5.06 12.41 -22.96
C ILE A 138 -5.14 13.83 -23.59
N GLY A 139 -4.01 14.37 -24.02
CA GLY A 139 -3.93 15.73 -24.61
C GLY A 139 -3.63 16.84 -23.60
N GLY A 140 -3.05 16.48 -22.44
CA GLY A 140 -2.54 17.41 -21.45
C GLY A 140 -3.42 17.61 -20.21
N VAL A 141 -2.88 18.37 -19.27
CA VAL A 141 -3.54 18.65 -17.98
C VAL A 141 -4.86 19.41 -18.15
N GLY A 142 -4.95 20.34 -19.13
CA GLY A 142 -6.19 21.07 -19.42
C GLY A 142 -7.33 20.13 -19.79
N THR A 143 -7.08 19.19 -20.71
CA THR A 143 -8.05 18.17 -21.12
C THR A 143 -8.55 17.32 -19.95
N PHE A 144 -7.69 17.01 -18.98
CA PHE A 144 -8.09 16.29 -17.77
C PHE A 144 -9.18 17.07 -17.03
N PHE A 145 -8.95 18.35 -16.71
CA PHE A 145 -9.92 19.14 -15.95
C PHE A 145 -11.22 19.41 -16.73
N GLU A 146 -11.18 19.43 -18.06
CA GLU A 146 -12.36 19.63 -18.91
C GLU A 146 -13.23 18.37 -19.05
N LYS A 147 -12.62 17.18 -19.01
CA LYS A 147 -13.29 15.92 -19.34
C LYS A 147 -13.58 15.02 -18.14
N VAL A 148 -13.14 15.35 -16.94
CA VAL A 148 -13.49 14.60 -15.75
C VAL A 148 -14.99 14.67 -15.48
N PRO A 149 -15.62 13.60 -14.94
CA PRO A 149 -17.03 13.63 -14.55
C PRO A 149 -17.34 14.72 -13.53
N GLU A 150 -18.59 15.18 -13.50
CA GLU A 150 -19.07 16.05 -12.43
C GLU A 150 -18.89 15.36 -11.07
N GLY A 151 -18.53 16.12 -10.05
CA GLY A 151 -18.27 15.58 -8.70
C GLY A 151 -16.90 14.93 -8.51
N PHE A 152 -16.11 14.73 -9.56
CA PHE A 152 -14.84 13.99 -9.48
C PHE A 152 -13.78 14.57 -8.52
N PHE A 153 -13.92 15.85 -8.20
CA PHE A 153 -13.10 16.57 -7.21
C PHE A 153 -13.78 16.77 -5.86
N GLU A 154 -14.96 16.21 -5.67
CA GLU A 154 -15.59 16.22 -4.35
C GLU A 154 -14.78 15.40 -3.36
N LEU A 155 -14.71 15.89 -2.12
CA LEU A 155 -13.95 15.22 -1.07
C LEU A 155 -14.70 14.03 -0.46
N PHE A 156 -16.02 14.04 -0.62
CA PHE A 156 -16.94 13.04 -0.06
C PHE A 156 -18.03 12.73 -1.08
N GLU A 157 -18.22 11.45 -1.39
CA GLU A 157 -19.23 11.01 -2.35
C GLU A 157 -19.77 9.63 -1.96
N GLY A 158 -21.06 9.42 -2.15
CA GLY A 158 -21.72 8.14 -1.89
C GLY A 158 -21.55 7.64 -0.46
N GLU A 159 -20.96 6.47 -0.31
CA GLU A 159 -20.67 5.84 0.98
C GLU A 159 -19.47 6.48 1.72
N TYR A 160 -18.63 7.24 1.02
CA TYR A 160 -17.43 7.87 1.57
C TYR A 160 -17.74 9.22 2.24
N THR A 161 -18.55 9.16 3.28
CA THR A 161 -18.96 10.33 4.07
C THR A 161 -17.83 10.84 4.98
N PRO A 162 -17.91 12.08 5.52
CA PRO A 162 -16.97 12.56 6.54
C PRO A 162 -16.87 11.63 7.75
N GLY A 163 -17.99 11.02 8.16
CA GLY A 163 -18.02 10.03 9.24
C GLY A 163 -17.22 8.77 8.90
N PHE A 164 -17.34 8.27 7.66
CA PHE A 164 -16.51 7.17 7.17
C PHE A 164 -15.04 7.52 7.22
N VAL A 165 -14.63 8.68 6.71
CA VAL A 165 -13.22 9.11 6.67
C VAL A 165 -12.62 9.21 8.07
N ILE A 166 -13.38 9.77 9.04
CA ILE A 166 -12.93 9.83 10.44
C ILE A 166 -12.79 8.43 11.03
N ALA A 167 -13.79 7.57 10.84
CA ALA A 167 -13.76 6.20 11.34
C ALA A 167 -12.60 5.41 10.72
N PHE A 168 -12.34 5.60 9.44
CA PHE A 168 -11.26 4.95 8.72
C PHE A 168 -9.87 5.48 9.17
N ALA A 169 -9.75 6.77 9.49
CA ALA A 169 -8.54 7.33 10.08
C ALA A 169 -8.23 6.70 11.46
N ILE A 170 -9.26 6.52 12.29
CA ILE A 170 -9.13 5.84 13.58
C ILE A 170 -8.75 4.36 13.38
N TYR A 171 -9.41 3.66 12.45
CA TYR A 171 -9.07 2.30 12.08
C TYR A 171 -7.60 2.19 11.66
N ASN A 172 -7.13 3.08 10.78
CA ASN A 172 -5.75 3.10 10.31
C ASN A 172 -4.75 3.38 11.44
N MET A 173 -5.11 4.20 12.43
CA MET A 173 -4.28 4.42 13.62
C MET A 173 -4.11 3.14 14.44
N PHE A 174 -5.18 2.37 14.65
CA PHE A 174 -5.10 1.07 15.32
C PHE A 174 -4.35 0.04 14.46
N PHE A 175 -4.57 0.05 13.16
CA PHE A 175 -3.88 -0.84 12.22
C PHE A 175 -2.36 -0.60 12.25
N LEU A 176 -1.90 0.63 12.06
CA LEU A 176 -0.47 0.97 12.10
C LEU A 176 0.14 0.82 13.50
N GLY A 177 -0.64 1.11 14.54
CA GLY A 177 -0.18 1.06 15.92
C GLY A 177 -0.22 -0.32 16.57
N GLY A 178 -0.97 -1.27 16.02
CA GLY A 178 -1.21 -2.60 16.62
C GLY A 178 -0.79 -3.77 15.75
N ASN A 179 -0.70 -3.62 14.44
CA ASN A 179 -0.25 -4.68 13.55
C ASN A 179 1.26 -4.88 13.70
N TRP A 180 1.67 -6.12 14.00
CA TRP A 180 3.06 -6.44 14.30
C TRP A 180 4.02 -6.14 13.15
N ALA A 181 3.59 -6.26 11.91
CA ALA A 181 4.42 -5.91 10.76
C ALA A 181 4.93 -4.45 10.80
N TYR A 182 4.10 -3.51 11.29
CA TYR A 182 4.51 -2.12 11.50
C TYR A 182 5.21 -1.92 12.84
N VAL A 183 4.69 -2.52 13.91
CA VAL A 183 5.24 -2.40 15.27
C VAL A 183 6.69 -2.86 15.32
N GLN A 184 7.04 -3.93 14.62
CA GLN A 184 8.40 -4.44 14.53
C GLN A 184 9.39 -3.38 14.03
N ARG A 185 8.98 -2.50 13.13
CA ARG A 185 9.83 -1.39 12.65
C ARG A 185 10.05 -0.32 13.70
N TYR A 186 9.09 -0.11 14.62
CA TYR A 186 9.21 0.85 15.72
C TYR A 186 10.09 0.30 16.85
N THR A 187 10.11 -1.01 17.07
CA THR A 187 10.88 -1.66 18.13
C THR A 187 12.31 -1.99 17.72
N SER A 188 12.58 -2.13 16.41
CA SER A 188 13.90 -2.53 15.88
C SER A 188 14.93 -1.40 15.78
N VAL A 189 14.54 -0.15 16.04
CA VAL A 189 15.44 1.02 15.98
C VAL A 189 16.18 1.23 17.30
N LYS A 190 17.26 2.03 17.27
CA LYS A 190 18.16 2.19 18.43
C LYS A 190 17.57 3.02 19.56
N THR A 191 16.79 4.04 19.24
CA THR A 191 16.31 5.01 20.23
C THR A 191 14.80 5.25 20.08
N GLU A 192 14.16 5.67 21.17
CA GLU A 192 12.77 6.12 21.16
C GLU A 192 12.53 7.28 20.18
N ARG A 193 13.53 8.16 20.02
CA ARG A 193 13.48 9.25 19.04
C ARG A 193 13.44 8.72 17.61
N ASP A 194 14.18 7.66 17.32
CA ASP A 194 14.18 7.05 15.98
C ASP A 194 12.87 6.28 15.73
N SER A 195 12.31 5.64 16.74
CA SER A 195 10.97 5.04 16.68
C SER A 195 9.91 6.07 16.29
N ARG A 196 9.95 7.27 16.91
CA ARG A 196 9.08 8.39 16.54
C ARG A 196 9.28 8.80 15.08
N LYS A 197 10.53 8.95 14.63
CA LYS A 197 10.85 9.33 13.25
C LYS A 197 10.34 8.32 12.24
N THR A 198 10.35 7.01 12.56
CA THR A 198 9.82 5.97 11.68
C THR A 198 8.35 6.19 11.38
N GLY A 199 7.52 6.46 12.39
CA GLY A 199 6.10 6.77 12.19
C GLY A 199 5.87 8.09 11.44
N TRP A 200 6.69 9.13 11.75
CA TRP A 200 6.61 10.40 11.04
C TRP A 200 7.04 10.28 9.58
N LEU A 201 8.09 9.53 9.29
CA LEU A 201 8.53 9.27 7.92
C LEU A 201 7.41 8.59 7.11
N PHE A 202 6.75 7.58 7.70
CA PHE A 202 5.58 6.96 7.10
C PHE A 202 4.49 7.99 6.78
N GLY A 203 4.16 8.87 7.74
CA GLY A 203 3.18 9.93 7.56
C GLY A 203 3.55 10.87 6.41
N VAL A 204 4.80 11.34 6.32
CA VAL A 204 5.29 12.22 5.25
C VAL A 204 5.19 11.53 3.88
N LEU A 205 5.65 10.29 3.79
CA LEU A 205 5.60 9.54 2.53
C LEU A 205 4.15 9.31 2.09
N TYR A 206 3.25 8.97 3.03
CA TYR A 206 1.82 8.79 2.75
C TYR A 206 1.05 10.11 2.52
N THR A 207 1.64 11.26 2.81
CA THR A 207 1.07 12.55 2.39
C THR A 207 1.31 12.82 0.90
N ILE A 208 2.46 12.39 0.38
CA ILE A 208 2.90 12.72 -0.99
C ILE A 208 2.53 11.62 -1.98
N SER A 209 2.86 10.38 -1.67
CA SER A 209 2.79 9.28 -2.63
C SER A 209 1.38 8.94 -3.12
N PRO A 210 0.30 8.97 -2.32
CA PRO A 210 -1.04 8.67 -2.81
C PRO A 210 -1.52 9.68 -3.86
N ILE A 211 -1.13 10.93 -3.75
CA ILE A 211 -1.48 11.96 -4.75
C ILE A 211 -0.97 11.54 -6.13
N LEU A 212 0.28 11.11 -6.22
CA LEU A 212 0.89 10.68 -7.48
C LEU A 212 0.29 9.36 -7.98
N TRP A 213 0.12 8.37 -7.10
CA TRP A 213 -0.36 7.05 -7.51
C TRP A 213 -1.84 7.05 -7.91
N MET A 214 -2.66 7.85 -7.23
CA MET A 214 -4.09 7.93 -7.55
C MET A 214 -4.37 8.77 -8.81
N LEU A 215 -3.47 9.68 -9.20
CA LEU A 215 -3.62 10.43 -10.45
C LEU A 215 -3.66 9.52 -11.68
N ILE A 216 -2.89 8.44 -11.73
CA ILE A 216 -2.82 7.55 -12.90
C ILE A 216 -4.20 6.92 -13.21
N PRO A 217 -4.89 6.23 -12.29
CA PRO A 217 -6.23 5.73 -12.56
C PRO A 217 -7.29 6.83 -12.72
N MET A 218 -7.09 8.02 -12.11
CA MET A 218 -7.95 9.18 -12.36
C MET A 218 -7.83 9.66 -13.81
N ILE A 219 -6.60 9.73 -14.36
CA ILE A 219 -6.36 10.08 -15.76
C ILE A 219 -6.95 9.01 -16.70
N TYR A 220 -6.88 7.74 -16.30
CA TYR A 220 -7.47 6.65 -17.09
C TYR A 220 -8.98 6.77 -17.23
N ARG A 221 -9.67 7.36 -16.24
CA ARG A 221 -11.10 7.66 -16.33
C ARG A 221 -11.43 8.59 -17.50
N VAL A 222 -10.58 9.55 -17.79
CA VAL A 222 -10.71 10.45 -18.93
C VAL A 222 -10.34 9.75 -20.24
N TYR A 223 -9.33 8.89 -20.22
CA TYR A 223 -8.90 8.12 -21.39
C TYR A 223 -9.94 7.07 -21.81
N ASN A 224 -10.51 6.34 -20.87
CA ASN A 224 -11.54 5.31 -21.12
C ASN A 224 -12.72 5.47 -20.14
N PRO A 225 -13.70 6.31 -20.47
CA PRO A 225 -14.86 6.57 -19.60
C PRO A 225 -15.80 5.37 -19.43
N SER A 226 -15.73 4.37 -20.32
CA SER A 226 -16.63 3.20 -20.32
C SER A 226 -16.21 2.11 -19.35
N LEU A 227 -15.00 2.19 -18.76
CA LEU A 227 -14.52 1.18 -17.84
C LEU A 227 -15.37 1.17 -16.56
N SER A 228 -15.85 -0.01 -16.17
CA SER A 228 -16.74 -0.15 -15.01
C SER A 228 -16.58 -1.52 -14.33
N GLY A 229 -17.14 -1.64 -13.12
CA GLY A 229 -17.14 -2.89 -12.38
C GLY A 229 -15.75 -3.38 -11.98
N LEU A 230 -15.51 -4.68 -12.07
CA LEU A 230 -14.24 -5.32 -11.72
C LEU A 230 -13.05 -4.89 -12.60
N GLU A 231 -13.32 -4.44 -13.82
CA GLU A 231 -12.27 -3.99 -14.73
C GLU A 231 -11.58 -2.70 -14.23
N ASN A 232 -12.27 -1.90 -13.40
CA ASN A 232 -11.70 -0.70 -12.78
C ASN A 232 -10.48 -1.00 -11.90
N GLU A 233 -10.32 -2.22 -11.40
CA GLU A 233 -9.14 -2.62 -10.62
C GLU A 233 -7.87 -2.54 -11.46
N GLY A 234 -7.99 -2.75 -12.77
CA GLY A 234 -6.89 -2.66 -13.73
C GLY A 234 -6.54 -1.24 -14.18
N ALA A 235 -7.34 -0.21 -13.86
CA ALA A 235 -7.21 1.14 -14.42
C ALA A 235 -5.78 1.72 -14.34
N TYR A 236 -5.10 1.51 -13.20
CA TYR A 236 -3.71 1.93 -13.02
C TYR A 236 -2.77 1.27 -14.04
N LEU A 237 -2.82 -0.06 -14.13
CA LEU A 237 -1.96 -0.84 -15.03
C LEU A 237 -2.28 -0.58 -16.50
N LEU A 238 -3.57 -0.47 -16.83
CA LEU A 238 -4.02 -0.17 -18.19
C LEU A 238 -3.50 1.19 -18.63
N MET A 239 -3.59 2.23 -17.79
CA MET A 239 -3.01 3.54 -18.12
C MET A 239 -1.50 3.48 -18.29
N CYS A 240 -0.80 2.78 -17.41
CA CYS A 240 0.65 2.62 -17.53
C CYS A 240 1.03 1.88 -18.82
N LYS A 241 0.28 0.85 -19.22
CA LYS A 241 0.50 0.11 -20.46
C LYS A 241 0.30 0.97 -21.69
N GLU A 242 -0.66 1.90 -21.65
CA GLU A 242 -0.95 2.81 -22.77
C GLU A 242 0.05 3.98 -22.86
N ALA A 243 0.57 4.45 -21.73
CA ALA A 243 1.38 5.66 -21.66
C ALA A 243 2.89 5.41 -21.62
N MET A 244 3.33 4.25 -21.06
CA MET A 244 4.75 4.00 -20.80
C MET A 244 5.40 3.15 -21.90
N PRO A 245 6.67 3.40 -22.25
CA PRO A 245 7.45 2.50 -23.10
C PRO A 245 7.70 1.16 -22.38
N ASP A 246 7.82 0.07 -23.16
CA ASP A 246 7.90 -1.32 -22.66
C ASP A 246 8.98 -1.53 -21.57
N GLY A 247 10.16 -0.94 -21.74
CA GLY A 247 11.25 -1.07 -20.76
C GLY A 247 10.91 -0.44 -19.39
N LEU A 248 10.27 0.72 -19.39
CA LEU A 248 9.86 1.42 -18.17
C LEU A 248 8.66 0.73 -17.51
N LEU A 249 7.70 0.25 -18.32
CA LEU A 249 6.59 -0.56 -17.85
C LEU A 249 7.10 -1.84 -17.18
N GLY A 250 8.06 -2.55 -17.81
CA GLY A 250 8.67 -3.74 -17.23
C GLY A 250 9.38 -3.49 -15.90
N LEU A 251 10.10 -2.36 -15.78
CA LEU A 251 10.74 -1.96 -14.53
C LEU A 251 9.72 -1.68 -13.43
N MET A 252 8.64 -0.99 -13.75
CA MET A 252 7.55 -0.71 -12.81
C MET A 252 6.85 -1.99 -12.36
N LEU A 253 6.49 -2.89 -13.28
CA LEU A 253 5.87 -4.16 -12.97
C LEU A 253 6.79 -5.04 -12.10
N GLY A 254 8.08 -5.11 -12.43
CA GLY A 254 9.08 -5.77 -11.61
C GLY A 254 9.13 -5.19 -10.19
N GLY A 255 9.16 -3.86 -10.06
CA GLY A 255 9.10 -3.19 -8.77
C GLY A 255 7.84 -3.53 -7.97
N MET A 256 6.66 -3.58 -8.61
CA MET A 256 5.40 -3.97 -7.95
C MET A 256 5.41 -5.44 -7.48
N ILE A 257 5.92 -6.36 -8.30
CA ILE A 257 6.04 -7.78 -7.96
C ILE A 257 6.92 -7.95 -6.72
N PHE A 258 8.09 -7.35 -6.72
CA PHE A 258 9.03 -7.45 -5.59
C PHE A 258 8.55 -6.71 -4.34
N ALA A 259 7.81 -5.60 -4.47
CA ALA A 259 7.29 -4.85 -3.32
C ALA A 259 6.19 -5.59 -2.54
N THR A 260 5.60 -6.62 -3.12
CA THR A 260 4.51 -7.39 -2.50
C THR A 260 5.01 -8.75 -1.98
N ALA A 261 6.18 -9.17 -2.44
CA ALA A 261 6.85 -10.38 -1.98
C ALA A 261 7.55 -10.16 -0.63
#